data_9b64301beb967ae0670b0984a02713be
#
_entry.id   9b64301beb967ae0670b0984a02713be
#
_cell.length_a   1.000
_cell.length_b   1.000
_cell.length_c   1.000
_cell.angle_alpha   90.00
_cell.angle_beta   90.00
_cell.angle_gamma   90.00
#
_symmetry.space_group_name_H-M   'P 1'
#
loop_
_entity.id
_entity.type
_entity.pdbx_description
1 polymer ?
#
loop_
_entity_poly.entity_id
_entity_poly.type
_entity_poly.pdbx_seq_one_letter_code
_entity_poly.pdbx_strand_id
1 'polypeptide(L)'
;MEDIHIYILQLEKGKYYVGKTKEPEFRLNEHFNGDGSEWTRKFKPVSVLKLIPHCNAYDEDKYTLMMMEQHGIFNVRGGSFCELKLDDRCKFTINKMLRGATSSTKLDNF
;
A
#
# COMPACT_ATOMS: atom_id res chain seq x y z
N MET A 1 -0.85 -20.65 13.53
CA MET A 1 -0.40 -19.29 13.28
C MET A 1 -0.85 -18.81 11.90
N GLU A 2 -1.37 -17.62 11.86
CA GLU A 2 -1.85 -17.08 10.61
C GLU A 2 -0.71 -16.54 9.78
N ASP A 3 -0.67 -16.95 8.51
CA ASP A 3 0.36 -16.50 7.59
C ASP A 3 -0.21 -15.37 6.74
N ILE A 4 0.08 -14.14 7.15
CA ILE A 4 -0.37 -12.96 6.42
C ILE A 4 0.65 -12.62 5.34
N HIS A 5 0.14 -12.45 4.12
CA HIS A 5 0.95 -11.99 2.99
C HIS A 5 0.64 -10.54 2.71
N ILE A 6 1.67 -9.75 2.45
CA ILE A 6 1.51 -8.41 1.91
C ILE A 6 1.74 -8.48 0.42
N TYR A 7 0.84 -7.89 -0.37
CA TYR A 7 1.03 -7.81 -1.81
C TYR A 7 1.06 -6.36 -2.25
N ILE A 8 1.88 -6.09 -3.25
CA ILE A 8 2.00 -4.75 -3.83
C ILE A 8 1.70 -4.87 -5.31
N LEU A 9 0.68 -4.16 -5.76
CA LEU A 9 0.23 -4.17 -7.14
C LEU A 9 0.66 -2.89 -7.85
N GLN A 10 1.16 -3.05 -9.05
CA GLN A 10 1.32 -1.95 -9.99
C GLN A 10 0.01 -1.81 -10.77
N LEU A 11 -0.52 -0.60 -10.80
CA LEU A 11 -1.78 -0.29 -11.46
C LEU A 11 -1.54 0.61 -12.66
N GLU A 12 -2.57 0.84 -13.46
CA GLU A 12 -2.51 1.77 -14.57
C GLU A 12 -2.19 3.19 -14.08
N LYS A 13 -1.61 4.00 -14.97
CA LYS A 13 -1.35 5.43 -14.76
C LYS A 13 -0.40 5.72 -13.59
N GLY A 14 0.53 4.81 -13.34
CA GLY A 14 1.52 5.02 -12.29
C GLY A 14 0.97 4.94 -10.87
N LYS A 15 -0.12 4.21 -10.69
CA LYS A 15 -0.73 4.02 -9.37
C LYS A 15 -0.33 2.68 -8.79
N TYR A 16 -0.44 2.57 -7.47
CA TYR A 16 -0.04 1.38 -6.72
C TYR A 16 -1.04 1.06 -5.63
N TYR A 17 -1.13 -0.20 -5.27
CA TYR A 17 -1.98 -0.65 -4.18
C TYR A 17 -1.25 -1.65 -3.30
N VAL A 18 -1.34 -1.46 -1.98
CA VAL A 18 -0.76 -2.37 -0.99
C VAL A 18 -1.88 -3.01 -0.20
N GLY A 19 -1.89 -4.32 -0.12
CA GLY A 19 -2.91 -5.04 0.61
C GLY A 19 -2.35 -6.19 1.41
N LYS A 20 -3.19 -6.77 2.26
CA LYS A 20 -2.85 -7.96 3.03
C LYS A 20 -3.90 -9.03 2.82
N THR A 21 -3.48 -10.29 2.90
CA THR A 21 -4.40 -11.41 2.77
C THR A 21 -3.76 -12.68 3.34
N LYS A 22 -4.62 -13.59 3.79
CA LYS A 22 -4.19 -14.95 4.14
C LYS A 22 -4.29 -15.88 2.94
N GLU A 23 -4.98 -15.46 1.89
CA GLU A 23 -5.19 -16.23 0.68
C GLU A 23 -4.79 -15.41 -0.55
N PRO A 24 -3.49 -15.31 -0.82
CA PRO A 24 -2.99 -14.41 -1.86
C PRO A 24 -3.52 -14.72 -3.25
N GLU A 25 -3.61 -15.98 -3.63
CA GLU A 25 -4.09 -16.36 -4.95
C GLU A 25 -5.52 -15.88 -5.17
N PHE A 26 -6.40 -16.13 -4.20
CA PHE A 26 -7.80 -15.73 -4.28
C PHE A 26 -7.94 -14.21 -4.33
N ARG A 27 -7.24 -13.50 -3.45
CA ARG A 27 -7.35 -12.04 -3.36
C ARG A 27 -6.79 -11.34 -4.59
N LEU A 28 -5.67 -11.84 -5.11
CA LEU A 28 -5.11 -11.28 -6.33
C LEU A 28 -6.04 -11.48 -7.53
N ASN A 29 -6.68 -12.65 -7.62
CA ASN A 29 -7.66 -12.88 -8.67
C ASN A 29 -8.83 -11.92 -8.56
N GLU A 30 -9.30 -11.61 -7.36
CA GLU A 30 -10.35 -10.62 -7.17
C GLU A 30 -9.95 -9.26 -7.74
N HIS A 31 -8.74 -8.80 -7.42
CA HIS A 31 -8.27 -7.51 -7.92
C HIS A 31 -8.18 -7.48 -9.45
N PHE A 32 -7.61 -8.52 -10.05
CA PHE A 32 -7.43 -8.57 -11.50
C PHE A 32 -8.77 -8.76 -12.23
N ASN A 33 -9.78 -9.33 -11.57
CA ASN A 33 -11.12 -9.48 -12.14
C ASN A 33 -12.01 -8.26 -11.95
N GLY A 34 -11.51 -7.22 -11.27
CA GLY A 34 -12.28 -5.99 -11.06
C GLY A 34 -13.17 -6.01 -9.83
N ASP A 35 -13.01 -7.01 -8.96
CA ASP A 35 -13.81 -7.16 -7.75
C ASP A 35 -13.07 -6.73 -6.49
N GLY A 36 -11.95 -6.04 -6.64
CA GLY A 36 -11.13 -5.61 -5.52
C GLY A 36 -11.61 -4.30 -4.90
N SER A 37 -10.66 -3.52 -4.40
CA SER A 37 -10.95 -2.23 -3.76
C SER A 37 -11.40 -1.20 -4.79
N GLU A 38 -11.95 -0.08 -4.30
CA GLU A 38 -12.32 1.04 -5.18
C GLU A 38 -11.12 1.56 -5.96
N TRP A 39 -9.96 1.60 -5.33
CA TRP A 39 -8.73 2.08 -5.97
C TRP A 39 -8.31 1.18 -7.12
N THR A 40 -8.33 -0.14 -6.92
CA THR A 40 -7.95 -1.09 -7.97
C THR A 40 -9.02 -1.26 -9.05
N ARG A 41 -10.25 -0.84 -8.76
CA ARG A 41 -11.30 -0.79 -9.80
C ARG A 41 -11.15 0.45 -10.67
N LYS A 42 -10.70 1.56 -10.07
CA LYS A 42 -10.48 2.82 -10.80
C LYS A 42 -9.21 2.75 -11.65
N PHE A 43 -8.15 2.20 -11.09
CA PHE A 43 -6.87 2.02 -11.78
C PHE A 43 -6.59 0.53 -11.83
N LYS A 44 -6.75 -0.06 -13.00
CA LYS A 44 -6.70 -1.52 -13.14
C LYS A 44 -5.31 -2.07 -12.86
N PRO A 45 -5.23 -3.22 -12.17
CA PRO A 45 -3.95 -3.86 -11.93
C PRO A 45 -3.23 -4.23 -13.22
N VAL A 46 -1.95 -3.97 -13.26
CA VAL A 46 -1.08 -4.32 -14.38
C VAL A 46 -0.22 -5.53 -14.02
N SER A 47 0.37 -5.53 -12.83
CA SER A 47 1.22 -6.63 -12.40
C SER A 47 1.33 -6.67 -10.88
N VAL A 48 1.78 -7.81 -10.38
CA VAL A 48 2.12 -7.97 -8.96
C VAL A 48 3.60 -7.66 -8.83
N LEU A 49 3.92 -6.56 -8.14
CA LEU A 49 5.31 -6.17 -7.92
C LEU A 49 5.97 -7.02 -6.85
N LYS A 50 5.26 -7.25 -5.74
CA LYS A 50 5.79 -8.04 -4.63
C LYS A 50 4.69 -8.83 -3.97
N LEU A 51 5.07 -9.99 -3.47
CA LEU A 51 4.25 -10.80 -2.60
C LEU A 51 5.14 -11.24 -1.45
N ILE A 52 4.87 -10.71 -0.26
CA ILE A 52 5.75 -10.86 0.90
C ILE A 52 5.05 -11.75 1.93
N PRO A 53 5.56 -12.96 2.17
CA PRO A 53 4.97 -13.87 3.16
C PRO A 53 5.42 -13.54 4.58
N HIS A 54 4.79 -14.19 5.55
CA HIS A 54 5.19 -14.15 6.96
C HIS A 54 5.16 -12.74 7.56
N CYS A 55 4.15 -11.95 7.15
CA CYS A 55 3.95 -10.60 7.66
C CYS A 55 2.95 -10.61 8.82
N ASN A 56 2.84 -9.46 9.48
CA ASN A 56 1.85 -9.26 10.54
C ASN A 56 0.87 -8.14 10.15
N ALA A 57 -0.09 -7.85 11.03
CA ALA A 57 -1.14 -6.88 10.74
C ALA A 57 -0.63 -5.44 10.59
N TYR A 58 0.55 -5.14 11.12
CA TYR A 58 1.12 -3.79 11.05
C TYR A 58 1.89 -3.54 9.75
N ASP A 59 2.25 -4.60 9.05
CA ASP A 59 3.10 -4.48 7.85
C ASP A 59 2.38 -3.82 6.68
N GLU A 60 1.06 -3.95 6.59
CA GLU A 60 0.30 -3.36 5.50
C GLU A 60 0.47 -1.84 5.45
N ASP A 61 0.28 -1.16 6.58
CA ASP A 61 0.45 0.30 6.64
C ASP A 61 1.92 0.69 6.45
N LYS A 62 2.83 -0.10 6.98
CA LYS A 62 4.26 0.13 6.81
C LYS A 62 4.63 0.14 5.33
N TYR A 63 4.23 -0.88 4.58
CA TYR A 63 4.54 -0.96 3.16
C TYR A 63 3.79 0.09 2.35
N THR A 64 2.57 0.43 2.76
CA THR A 64 1.82 1.51 2.11
C THR A 64 2.57 2.83 2.22
N LEU A 65 3.06 3.17 3.41
CA LEU A 65 3.82 4.38 3.64
C LEU A 65 5.15 4.37 2.89
N MET A 66 5.83 3.24 2.85
CA MET A 66 7.07 3.11 2.08
C MET A 66 6.84 3.38 0.59
N MET A 67 5.76 2.84 0.04
CA MET A 67 5.41 3.07 -1.36
C MET A 67 5.02 4.52 -1.60
N MET A 68 4.32 5.16 -0.66
CA MET A 68 3.97 6.57 -0.74
C MET A 68 5.20 7.46 -0.76
N GLU A 69 6.21 7.10 0.03
CA GLU A 69 7.48 7.84 0.04
C GLU A 69 8.17 7.75 -1.32
N GLN A 70 8.14 6.57 -1.94
CA GLN A 70 8.82 6.35 -3.22
C GLN A 70 8.06 6.93 -4.41
N HIS A 71 6.73 6.85 -4.39
CA HIS A 71 5.90 7.15 -5.57
C HIS A 71 4.94 8.32 -5.39
N GLY A 72 4.87 8.90 -4.19
CA GLY A 72 3.98 10.00 -3.89
C GLY A 72 2.66 9.55 -3.29
N ILE A 73 2.15 10.34 -2.35
CA ILE A 73 0.93 9.96 -1.60
C ILE A 73 -0.32 9.89 -2.47
N PHE A 74 -0.34 10.62 -3.60
CA PHE A 74 -1.51 10.59 -4.48
C PHE A 74 -1.55 9.37 -5.40
N ASN A 75 -0.47 8.62 -5.45
CA ASN A 75 -0.34 7.48 -6.37
C ASN A 75 -0.47 6.14 -5.68
N VAL A 76 -0.58 6.12 -4.36
CA VAL A 76 -0.57 4.88 -3.59
C VAL A 76 -1.75 4.83 -2.63
N ARG A 77 -2.39 3.68 -2.56
CA ARG A 77 -3.42 3.40 -1.55
C ARG A 77 -3.15 2.03 -0.95
N GLY A 78 -3.68 1.81 0.24
CA GLY A 78 -3.54 0.52 0.92
C GLY A 78 -3.74 0.69 2.41
N GLY A 79 -3.94 -0.44 3.12
CA GLY A 79 -4.10 -0.44 4.56
C GLY A 79 -5.15 0.53 5.05
N SER A 80 -4.76 1.37 5.98
CA SER A 80 -5.63 2.40 6.55
C SER A 80 -5.90 3.56 5.58
N PHE A 81 -5.18 3.64 4.47
CA PHE A 81 -5.24 4.74 3.50
C PHE A 81 -5.82 4.24 2.18
N CYS A 82 -7.09 3.83 2.21
CA CYS A 82 -7.71 3.16 1.06
C CYS A 82 -8.81 3.98 0.35
N GLU A 83 -9.10 5.19 0.81
CA GLU A 83 -10.11 6.03 0.18
C GLU A 83 -9.62 6.57 -1.16
N LEU A 84 -10.54 6.70 -2.14
CA LEU A 84 -10.19 7.22 -3.45
C LEU A 84 -9.57 8.61 -3.36
N LYS A 85 -10.16 9.47 -2.53
CA LYS A 85 -9.64 10.81 -2.30
C LYS A 85 -9.30 10.98 -0.84
N LEU A 86 -8.04 11.24 -0.55
CA LEU A 86 -7.59 11.48 0.82
C LEU A 86 -8.00 12.90 1.23
N ASP A 87 -8.61 13.02 2.41
CA ASP A 87 -8.94 14.34 2.95
C ASP A 87 -7.71 15.02 3.52
N ASP A 88 -7.84 16.30 3.87
CA ASP A 88 -6.70 17.10 4.36
C ASP A 88 -6.12 16.56 5.65
N ARG A 89 -6.96 16.02 6.54
CA ARG A 89 -6.51 15.42 7.79
C ARG A 89 -5.66 14.20 7.53
N CYS A 90 -6.10 13.35 6.62
CA CYS A 90 -5.39 12.14 6.24
C CYS A 90 -4.04 12.49 5.61
N LYS A 91 -4.01 13.45 4.69
CA LYS A 91 -2.78 13.93 4.07
C LYS A 91 -1.79 14.48 5.10
N PHE A 92 -2.30 15.25 6.06
CA PHE A 92 -1.48 15.79 7.14
C PHE A 92 -0.84 14.66 7.95
N THR A 93 -1.63 13.66 8.32
CA THR A 93 -1.16 12.52 9.09
C THR A 93 -0.09 11.74 8.34
N ILE A 94 -0.33 11.46 7.06
CA ILE A 94 0.63 10.74 6.22
C ILE A 94 1.94 11.50 6.11
N ASN A 95 1.85 12.79 5.82
CA ASN A 95 3.05 13.64 5.69
C ASN A 95 3.85 13.68 6.99
N LYS A 96 3.17 13.72 8.12
CA LYS A 96 3.83 13.69 9.42
C LYS A 96 4.56 12.37 9.64
N MET A 97 3.92 11.26 9.30
CA MET A 97 4.54 9.93 9.41
C MET A 97 5.75 9.79 8.50
N LEU A 98 5.65 10.28 7.27
CA LEU A 98 6.75 10.21 6.31
C LEU A 98 7.94 11.07 6.77
N ARG A 99 7.66 12.26 7.31
CA ARG A 99 8.72 13.12 7.85
C ARG A 99 9.40 12.46 9.04
N GLY A 100 8.63 11.84 9.91
CA GLY A 100 9.17 11.11 11.05
C GLY A 100 10.08 9.99 10.61
N ALA A 101 9.65 9.21 9.63
CA ALA A 101 10.45 8.11 9.08
C ALA A 101 11.73 8.64 8.44
N THR A 102 11.63 9.72 7.66
CA THR A 102 12.79 10.35 7.01
C THR A 102 13.77 10.88 8.06
N SER A 103 13.24 11.50 9.10
CA SER A 103 14.08 12.01 10.19
C SER A 103 14.80 10.87 10.90
N SER A 104 14.10 9.77 11.15
CA SER A 104 14.72 8.60 11.77
C SER A 104 15.83 8.04 10.89
N THR A 105 15.59 7.97 9.59
CA THR A 105 16.61 7.51 8.64
C THR A 105 17.85 8.41 8.67
N LYS A 106 17.64 9.72 8.73
CA LYS A 106 18.75 10.67 8.82
C LYS A 106 19.54 10.49 10.10
N LEU A 107 18.85 10.27 11.22
CA LEU A 107 19.51 10.04 12.49
C LEU A 107 20.34 8.77 12.47
N ASP A 108 19.85 7.73 11.81
CA ASP A 108 20.54 6.45 11.71
C ASP A 108 21.83 6.55 10.88
N ASN A 109 21.98 7.60 10.09
CA ASN A 109 23.13 7.80 9.25
C ASN A 109 24.31 8.54 9.95
N PHE A 110 24.09 8.93 11.18
CA PHE A 110 25.15 9.63 11.95
C PHE A 110 26.09 8.71 12.69
#